data_5ea903a5049c0ce768c40451dce4f36b
#
_entry.id   5ea903a5049c0ce768c40451dce4f36b
#
_cell.length_a   1.000
_cell.length_b   1.000
_cell.length_c   1.000
_cell.angle_alpha   90.00
_cell.angle_beta   90.00
_cell.angle_gamma   90.00
#
_symmetry.space_group_name_H-M   'P 1'
#
loop_
_entity.id
_entity.type
_entity.pdbx_description
1 polymer ?
#
loop_
_entity_poly.entity_id
_entity_poly.type
_entity_poly.pdbx_seq_one_letter_code
_entity_poly.pdbx_strand_id
1 'polypeptide(L)'
;TAKLLVQQQVAQLKAVSQSVAAFQQEMRRLSQQLPEFDTVMEMYGVGPSLGPQLMAEIGDVRRFSSKKSLIAFAGIEPQPNDSGKIVGNDSGISKVGSAVLRRTLFLIMTVILKTQPQDEPVFQFMNKKRSEGKPYKVYMMASANKFLRIYYARVKAVMDSKHSK
;
A
#
# COMPACT_ATOMS: atom_id res chain seq x y z
N THR A 1 -17.50 40.35 -7.47
CA THR A 1 -18.04 39.09 -6.85
C THR A 1 -17.21 37.90 -7.25
N ALA A 2 -16.97 37.62 -8.55
CA ALA A 2 -16.17 36.47 -9.00
C ALA A 2 -14.72 36.48 -8.49
N LYS A 3 -14.04 37.64 -8.49
CA LYS A 3 -12.69 37.79 -7.96
C LYS A 3 -12.61 37.43 -6.48
N LEU A 4 -13.58 37.86 -5.68
CA LEU A 4 -13.65 37.54 -4.24
C LEU A 4 -13.81 36.05 -4.01
N LEU A 5 -14.68 35.36 -4.77
CA LEU A 5 -14.86 33.90 -4.69
C LEU A 5 -13.57 33.16 -5.01
N VAL A 6 -12.89 33.56 -6.09
CA VAL A 6 -11.60 32.94 -6.45
C VAL A 6 -10.56 33.14 -5.34
N GLN A 7 -10.47 34.35 -4.77
CA GLN A 7 -9.54 34.62 -3.67
C GLN A 7 -9.83 33.74 -2.43
N GLN A 8 -11.11 33.58 -2.07
CA GLN A 8 -11.51 32.69 -0.97
C GLN A 8 -11.17 31.23 -1.25
N GLN A 9 -11.43 30.75 -2.46
CA GLN A 9 -11.10 29.36 -2.85
C GLN A 9 -9.59 29.12 -2.78
N VAL A 10 -8.77 30.06 -3.26
CA VAL A 10 -7.31 29.97 -3.18
C VAL A 10 -6.83 29.98 -1.73
N ALA A 11 -7.42 30.82 -0.87
CA ALA A 11 -7.08 30.86 0.55
C ALA A 11 -7.42 29.53 1.26
N GLN A 12 -8.59 28.98 0.99
CA GLN A 12 -8.98 27.66 1.52
C GLN A 12 -8.05 26.54 1.04
N LEU A 13 -7.72 26.52 -0.25
CA LEU A 13 -6.78 25.54 -0.80
C LEU A 13 -5.42 25.60 -0.11
N LYS A 14 -4.89 26.82 0.09
CA LYS A 14 -3.62 27.01 0.80
C LYS A 14 -3.69 26.52 2.25
N ALA A 15 -4.76 26.86 2.98
CA ALA A 15 -4.94 26.41 4.36
C ALA A 15 -5.02 24.89 4.48
N VAL A 16 -5.79 24.22 3.61
CA VAL A 16 -5.88 22.76 3.55
C VAL A 16 -4.53 22.14 3.20
N SER A 17 -3.81 22.69 2.22
CA SER A 17 -2.49 22.20 1.83
C SER A 17 -1.48 22.29 2.97
N GLN A 18 -1.49 23.37 3.74
CA GLN A 18 -0.64 23.56 4.91
C GLN A 18 -0.99 22.54 6.00
N SER A 19 -2.27 22.30 6.27
CA SER A 19 -2.73 21.31 7.24
C SER A 19 -2.29 19.89 6.85
N VAL A 20 -2.43 19.54 5.56
CA VAL A 20 -1.98 18.23 5.05
C VAL A 20 -0.47 18.08 5.22
N ALA A 21 0.32 19.10 4.90
CA ALA A 21 1.77 19.06 5.08
C ALA A 21 2.16 18.87 6.56
N ALA A 22 1.50 19.59 7.48
CA ALA A 22 1.73 19.46 8.91
C ALA A 22 1.40 18.04 9.43
N PHE A 23 0.27 17.46 9.02
CA PHE A 23 -0.08 16.08 9.37
C PHE A 23 0.90 15.06 8.81
N GLN A 24 1.35 15.22 7.57
CA GLN A 24 2.36 14.34 6.97
C GLN A 24 3.68 14.40 7.73
N GLN A 25 4.11 15.59 8.14
CA GLN A 25 5.32 15.76 8.95
C GLN A 25 5.20 15.06 10.31
N GLU A 26 4.06 15.22 10.98
CA GLU A 26 3.82 14.57 12.28
C GLU A 26 3.71 13.05 12.14
N MET A 27 3.03 12.55 11.13
CA MET A 27 2.99 11.10 10.84
C MET A 27 4.40 10.55 10.64
N ARG A 28 5.25 11.26 9.89
CA ARG A 28 6.65 10.86 9.71
C ARG A 28 7.42 10.86 11.02
N ARG A 29 7.29 11.91 11.83
CA ARG A 29 7.94 12.02 13.15
C ARG A 29 7.55 10.85 14.06
N LEU A 30 6.27 10.51 14.12
CA LEU A 30 5.77 9.40 14.93
C LEU A 30 6.23 8.06 14.38
N SER A 31 6.23 7.87 13.07
CA SER A 31 6.65 6.62 12.45
C SER A 31 8.13 6.30 12.66
N GLN A 32 9.00 7.33 12.77
CA GLN A 32 10.42 7.15 13.06
C GLN A 32 10.69 6.51 14.44
N GLN A 33 9.72 6.53 15.33
CA GLN A 33 9.83 5.89 16.66
C GLN A 33 9.46 4.39 16.62
N LEU A 34 8.91 3.91 15.51
CA LEU A 34 8.50 2.52 15.36
C LEU A 34 9.71 1.63 15.04
N PRO A 35 9.80 0.44 15.63
CA PRO A 35 10.93 -0.47 15.45
C PRO A 35 11.12 -0.94 14.01
N GLU A 36 10.04 -0.97 13.21
CA GLU A 36 10.04 -1.39 11.83
C GLU A 36 10.32 -0.27 10.82
N PHE A 37 10.46 0.98 11.27
CA PHE A 37 10.56 2.16 10.39
C PHE A 37 11.62 1.99 9.30
N ASP A 38 12.86 1.70 9.68
CA ASP A 38 13.97 1.59 8.73
C ASP A 38 13.71 0.47 7.71
N THR A 39 13.25 -0.69 8.19
CA THR A 39 12.91 -1.83 7.33
C THR A 39 11.84 -1.50 6.31
N VAL A 40 10.83 -0.72 6.71
CA VAL A 40 9.75 -0.31 5.80
C VAL A 40 10.25 0.74 4.81
N MET A 41 11.07 1.70 5.26
CA MET A 41 11.61 2.74 4.39
C MET A 41 12.62 2.22 3.36
N GLU A 42 13.28 1.08 3.63
CA GLU A 42 14.14 0.38 2.67
C GLU A 42 13.37 -0.36 1.56
N MET A 43 12.07 -0.55 1.73
CA MET A 43 11.26 -1.22 0.71
C MET A 43 11.06 -0.30 -0.50
N TYR A 44 11.30 -0.84 -1.68
CA TYR A 44 11.19 -0.06 -2.92
C TYR A 44 9.77 0.47 -3.15
N GLY A 45 9.68 1.70 -3.63
CA GLY A 45 8.40 2.38 -3.88
C GLY A 45 7.75 2.99 -2.63
N VAL A 46 8.31 2.73 -1.45
CA VAL A 46 7.87 3.30 -0.19
C VAL A 46 8.64 4.59 0.08
N GLY A 47 8.03 5.71 -0.19
CA GLY A 47 8.63 7.01 0.06
C GLY A 47 8.21 7.61 1.41
N PRO A 48 8.70 8.83 1.73
CA PRO A 48 8.49 9.47 3.02
C PRO A 48 7.03 9.80 3.37
N SER A 49 6.13 9.78 2.39
CA SER A 49 4.68 9.93 2.62
C SER A 49 3.97 8.58 2.71
N LEU A 50 4.31 7.64 1.81
CA LEU A 50 3.61 6.35 1.73
C LEU A 50 4.07 5.37 2.83
N GLY A 51 5.31 5.47 3.31
CA GLY A 51 5.83 4.62 4.40
C GLY A 51 5.07 4.83 5.71
N PRO A 52 5.02 6.06 6.25
CA PRO A 52 4.24 6.35 7.44
C PRO A 52 2.76 5.99 7.31
N GLN A 53 2.16 6.25 6.15
CA GLN A 53 0.76 5.88 5.89
C GLN A 53 0.57 4.37 5.87
N LEU A 54 1.47 3.61 5.25
CA LEU A 54 1.44 2.15 5.21
C LEU A 54 1.54 1.57 6.63
N MET A 55 2.47 2.06 7.45
CA MET A 55 2.63 1.63 8.84
C MET A 55 1.42 1.98 9.70
N ALA A 56 0.86 3.19 9.55
CA ALA A 56 -0.33 3.61 10.28
C ALA A 56 -1.56 2.73 9.97
N GLU A 57 -1.75 2.37 8.70
CA GLU A 57 -2.88 1.52 8.28
C GLU A 57 -2.74 0.07 8.72
N ILE A 58 -1.52 -0.47 8.67
CA ILE A 58 -1.28 -1.86 9.06
C ILE A 58 -1.21 -1.98 10.59
N GLY A 59 -0.61 -1.00 11.27
CA GLY A 59 -0.31 -1.07 12.69
C GLY A 59 0.65 -2.22 13.02
N ASP A 60 0.53 -2.80 14.20
CA ASP A 60 1.36 -3.95 14.58
C ASP A 60 1.07 -5.16 13.69
N VAL A 61 2.07 -5.57 12.91
CA VAL A 61 1.93 -6.69 11.98
C VAL A 61 1.61 -8.02 12.68
N ARG A 62 1.96 -8.15 13.97
CA ARG A 62 1.71 -9.36 14.78
C ARG A 62 0.24 -9.60 15.08
N ARG A 63 -0.61 -8.57 14.96
CA ARG A 63 -2.07 -8.73 15.06
C ARG A 63 -2.67 -9.61 13.96
N PHE A 64 -1.91 -9.82 12.89
CA PHE A 64 -2.32 -10.71 11.80
C PHE A 64 -1.72 -12.09 12.01
N SER A 65 -2.57 -13.11 12.09
CA SER A 65 -2.15 -14.51 12.26
C SER A 65 -1.28 -15.02 11.11
N SER A 66 -1.41 -14.43 9.93
CA SER A 66 -0.67 -14.82 8.74
C SER A 66 -0.60 -13.71 7.70
N LYS A 67 0.30 -13.84 6.72
CA LYS A 67 0.32 -12.99 5.54
C LYS A 67 -1.00 -12.97 4.76
N LYS A 68 -1.79 -14.05 4.82
CA LYS A 68 -3.12 -14.13 4.18
C LYS A 68 -4.12 -13.21 4.88
N SER A 69 -4.11 -13.15 6.21
CA SER A 69 -5.01 -12.26 6.95
C SER A 69 -4.69 -10.78 6.73
N LEU A 70 -3.42 -10.41 6.54
CA LEU A 70 -3.06 -9.05 6.13
C LEU A 70 -3.55 -8.71 4.71
N ILE A 71 -3.45 -9.66 3.77
CA ILE A 71 -3.94 -9.50 2.39
C ILE A 71 -5.46 -9.34 2.37
N ALA A 72 -6.17 -10.15 3.16
CA ALA A 72 -7.62 -10.04 3.34
C ALA A 72 -8.02 -8.69 3.97
N PHE A 73 -7.27 -8.22 4.98
CA PHE A 73 -7.45 -6.89 5.57
C PHE A 73 -7.29 -5.76 4.54
N ALA A 74 -6.38 -5.89 3.57
CA ALA A 74 -6.25 -4.95 2.47
C ALA A 74 -7.37 -5.10 1.41
N GLY A 75 -8.10 -6.21 1.42
CA GLY A 75 -9.16 -6.51 0.47
C GLY A 75 -8.67 -6.67 -0.97
N ILE A 76 -7.44 -7.18 -1.14
CA ILE A 76 -6.81 -7.41 -2.45
C ILE A 76 -6.68 -8.89 -2.81
N GLU A 77 -7.30 -9.75 -2.03
CA GLU A 77 -7.39 -11.17 -2.36
C GLU A 77 -8.35 -11.38 -3.55
N PRO A 78 -8.06 -12.31 -4.47
CA PRO A 78 -9.00 -12.70 -5.50
C PRO A 78 -10.25 -13.31 -4.84
N GLN A 79 -11.44 -12.91 -5.30
CA GLN A 79 -12.65 -13.61 -4.88
C GLN A 79 -12.73 -14.98 -5.56
N PRO A 80 -12.97 -16.07 -4.83
CA PRO A 80 -13.30 -17.34 -5.46
C PRO A 80 -14.64 -17.20 -6.21
N ASN A 81 -14.66 -17.66 -7.46
CA ASN A 81 -15.89 -17.78 -8.23
C ASN A 81 -16.66 -19.04 -7.79
N ASP A 82 -17.14 -19.06 -6.54
CA ASP A 82 -17.99 -20.14 -6.03
C ASP A 82 -19.47 -19.79 -6.16
N SER A 83 -19.98 -19.70 -7.38
CA SER A 83 -21.39 -19.95 -7.65
C SER A 83 -21.47 -20.98 -8.78
N GLY A 84 -21.76 -22.17 -8.41
CA GLY A 84 -21.63 -23.44 -9.16
C GLY A 84 -22.39 -23.58 -10.47
N LYS A 85 -22.53 -22.56 -11.32
CA LYS A 85 -23.08 -22.73 -12.67
C LYS A 85 -22.66 -21.70 -13.72
N ILE A 86 -21.88 -20.67 -13.38
CA ILE A 86 -21.41 -19.70 -14.38
C ILE A 86 -19.91 -19.55 -14.23
N VAL A 87 -19.15 -20.10 -15.18
CA VAL A 87 -17.74 -19.81 -15.39
C VAL A 87 -17.68 -18.37 -15.94
N GLY A 88 -17.80 -17.38 -15.04
CA GLY A 88 -17.62 -15.98 -15.35
C GLY A 88 -16.14 -15.66 -15.21
N ASN A 89 -15.52 -15.23 -16.30
CA ASN A 89 -14.20 -14.63 -16.30
C ASN A 89 -14.19 -13.39 -15.41
N ASP A 90 -13.09 -13.24 -14.62
CA ASP A 90 -12.75 -12.10 -13.77
C ASP A 90 -13.58 -11.91 -12.49
N SER A 91 -13.32 -12.76 -11.51
CA SER A 91 -13.56 -12.39 -10.12
C SER A 91 -12.54 -11.30 -9.74
N GLY A 92 -13.02 -10.09 -9.57
CA GLY A 92 -12.21 -8.99 -9.06
C GLY A 92 -11.67 -9.28 -7.65
N ILE A 93 -10.96 -8.31 -7.06
CA ILE A 93 -10.55 -8.37 -5.66
C ILE A 93 -11.79 -8.21 -4.75
N SER A 94 -11.71 -8.76 -3.52
CA SER A 94 -12.83 -8.78 -2.57
C SER A 94 -13.32 -7.38 -2.19
N LYS A 95 -12.43 -6.38 -2.15
CA LYS A 95 -12.65 -5.01 -1.68
C LYS A 95 -13.19 -4.92 -0.24
N VAL A 96 -13.29 -6.03 0.45
CA VAL A 96 -13.65 -6.12 1.86
C VAL A 96 -12.40 -5.84 2.68
N GLY A 97 -12.39 -4.73 3.44
CA GLY A 97 -11.22 -4.32 4.23
C GLY A 97 -10.81 -2.86 4.00
N SER A 98 -9.58 -2.49 4.40
CA SER A 98 -9.13 -1.10 4.35
C SER A 98 -8.98 -0.57 2.91
N ALA A 99 -9.86 0.36 2.55
CA ALA A 99 -9.76 1.07 1.27
C ALA A 99 -8.52 1.98 1.22
N VAL A 100 -8.11 2.53 2.36
CA VAL A 100 -6.94 3.41 2.47
C VAL A 100 -5.66 2.60 2.25
N LEU A 101 -5.52 1.44 2.90
CA LEU A 101 -4.40 0.53 2.68
C LEU A 101 -4.31 0.11 1.20
N ARG A 102 -5.44 -0.28 0.63
CA ARG A 102 -5.50 -0.67 -0.80
C ARG A 102 -5.06 0.45 -1.74
N ARG A 103 -5.48 1.70 -1.47
CA ARG A 103 -5.03 2.88 -2.21
C ARG A 103 -3.53 3.12 -2.05
N THR A 104 -3.00 3.04 -0.84
CA THR A 104 -1.57 3.21 -0.54
C THR A 104 -0.75 2.19 -1.30
N LEU A 105 -1.16 0.93 -1.29
CA LEU A 105 -0.51 -0.15 -2.06
C LEU A 105 -0.54 0.14 -3.58
N PHE A 106 -1.66 0.62 -4.09
CA PHE A 106 -1.76 0.98 -5.51
C PHE A 106 -0.78 2.11 -5.88
N LEU A 107 -0.62 3.10 -5.02
CA LEU A 107 0.34 4.19 -5.22
C LEU A 107 1.79 3.67 -5.20
N ILE A 108 2.13 2.78 -4.25
CA ILE A 108 3.45 2.12 -4.21
C ILE A 108 3.70 1.35 -5.51
N MET A 109 2.73 0.55 -5.96
CA MET A 109 2.84 -0.18 -7.24
C MET A 109 3.01 0.77 -8.43
N THR A 110 2.38 1.94 -8.40
CA THR A 110 2.54 2.96 -9.45
C THR A 110 3.96 3.52 -9.47
N VAL A 111 4.59 3.72 -8.31
CA VAL A 111 6.00 4.13 -8.21
C VAL A 111 6.90 3.06 -8.82
N ILE A 112 6.73 1.79 -8.41
CA ILE A 112 7.52 0.66 -8.92
C ILE A 112 7.37 0.52 -10.44
N LEU A 113 6.15 0.66 -10.97
CA LEU A 113 5.89 0.59 -12.40
C LEU A 113 6.58 1.72 -13.19
N LYS A 114 6.61 2.93 -12.63
CA LYS A 114 7.24 4.10 -13.27
C LYS A 114 8.76 4.04 -13.23
N THR A 115 9.34 3.62 -12.12
CA THR A 115 10.79 3.60 -11.91
C THR A 115 11.47 2.36 -12.46
N GLN A 116 10.73 1.28 -12.71
CA GLN A 116 11.18 0.03 -13.32
C GLN A 116 12.50 -0.54 -12.72
N PRO A 117 12.58 -0.75 -11.40
CA PRO A 117 13.79 -1.27 -10.75
C PRO A 117 14.02 -2.73 -11.14
N GLN A 118 14.99 -3.00 -12.01
CA GLN A 118 15.18 -4.31 -12.64
C GLN A 118 15.47 -5.44 -11.64
N ASP A 119 16.17 -5.14 -10.55
CA ASP A 119 16.56 -6.13 -9.52
C ASP A 119 15.54 -6.28 -8.39
N GLU A 120 14.42 -5.53 -8.45
CA GLU A 120 13.42 -5.54 -7.39
C GLU A 120 12.38 -6.67 -7.61
N PRO A 121 12.19 -7.58 -6.61
CA PRO A 121 11.38 -8.79 -6.79
C PRO A 121 9.89 -8.52 -7.11
N VAL A 122 9.33 -7.38 -6.65
CA VAL A 122 7.93 -7.03 -6.94
C VAL A 122 7.82 -6.52 -8.37
N PHE A 123 8.80 -5.73 -8.84
CA PHE A 123 8.83 -5.29 -10.22
C PHE A 123 9.01 -6.47 -11.20
N GLN A 124 9.95 -7.38 -10.91
CA GLN A 124 10.13 -8.58 -11.73
C GLN A 124 8.85 -9.41 -11.84
N PHE A 125 8.14 -9.57 -10.74
CA PHE A 125 6.84 -10.25 -10.73
C PHE A 125 5.79 -9.47 -11.54
N MET A 126 5.74 -8.15 -11.36
CA MET A 126 4.84 -7.27 -12.10
C MET A 126 5.08 -7.38 -13.61
N ASN A 127 6.34 -7.32 -14.02
CA ASN A 127 6.73 -7.42 -15.43
C ASN A 127 6.41 -8.79 -16.03
N LYS A 128 6.63 -9.88 -15.27
CA LYS A 128 6.19 -11.22 -15.66
C LYS A 128 4.68 -11.26 -15.91
N LYS A 129 3.87 -10.68 -15.01
CA LYS A 129 2.40 -10.65 -15.18
C LYS A 129 1.95 -9.81 -16.37
N ARG A 130 2.68 -8.74 -16.68
CA ARG A 130 2.46 -7.94 -17.90
C ARG A 130 2.77 -8.74 -19.16
N SER A 131 3.89 -9.45 -19.20
CA SER A 131 4.28 -10.30 -20.35
C SER A 131 3.34 -11.48 -20.56
N GLU A 132 2.66 -11.95 -19.50
CA GLU A 132 1.57 -12.94 -19.60
C GLU A 132 0.26 -12.34 -20.16
N GLY A 133 0.24 -11.06 -20.55
CA GLY A 133 -0.95 -10.39 -21.11
C GLY A 133 -2.02 -10.04 -20.06
N LYS A 134 -1.70 -10.04 -18.78
CA LYS A 134 -2.69 -9.68 -17.75
C LYS A 134 -3.10 -8.22 -17.81
N PRO A 135 -4.39 -7.88 -17.62
CA PRO A 135 -4.86 -6.50 -17.59
C PRO A 135 -4.18 -5.66 -16.50
N TYR A 136 -4.09 -4.35 -16.73
CA TYR A 136 -3.42 -3.39 -15.83
C TYR A 136 -3.79 -3.56 -14.35
N LYS A 137 -5.08 -3.53 -14.03
CA LYS A 137 -5.55 -3.66 -12.64
C LYS A 137 -5.19 -5.02 -12.02
N VAL A 138 -5.17 -6.08 -12.82
CA VAL A 138 -4.87 -7.44 -12.37
C VAL A 138 -3.40 -7.55 -11.97
N TYR A 139 -2.45 -7.14 -12.83
CA TYR A 139 -1.04 -7.24 -12.47
C TYR A 139 -0.65 -6.28 -11.35
N MET A 140 -1.27 -5.09 -11.26
CA MET A 140 -1.05 -4.15 -10.16
C MET A 140 -1.46 -4.75 -8.80
N MET A 141 -2.65 -5.35 -8.72
CA MET A 141 -3.14 -5.95 -7.46
C MET A 141 -2.41 -7.25 -7.11
N ALA A 142 -2.04 -8.07 -8.09
CA ALA A 142 -1.21 -9.24 -7.86
C ALA A 142 0.18 -8.86 -7.32
N SER A 143 0.76 -7.77 -7.82
CA SER A 143 2.03 -7.23 -7.34
C SER A 143 1.91 -6.63 -5.94
N ALA A 144 0.82 -5.95 -5.63
CA ALA A 144 0.51 -5.47 -4.28
C ALA A 144 0.39 -6.63 -3.28
N ASN A 145 -0.22 -7.75 -3.68
CA ASN A 145 -0.27 -8.97 -2.87
C ASN A 145 1.15 -9.52 -2.59
N LYS A 146 2.01 -9.57 -3.62
CA LYS A 146 3.41 -9.98 -3.43
C LYS A 146 4.15 -9.01 -2.51
N PHE A 147 3.96 -7.71 -2.67
CA PHE A 147 4.54 -6.69 -1.80
C PHE A 147 4.15 -6.90 -0.32
N LEU A 148 2.87 -7.09 -0.02
CA LEU A 148 2.39 -7.33 1.35
C LEU A 148 2.96 -8.62 1.96
N ARG A 149 3.21 -9.66 1.17
CA ARG A 149 3.87 -10.89 1.65
C ARG A 149 5.31 -10.61 2.09
N ILE A 150 6.04 -9.78 1.33
CA ILE A 150 7.41 -9.38 1.65
C ILE A 150 7.39 -8.46 2.87
N TYR A 151 6.50 -7.47 2.90
CA TYR A 151 6.28 -6.59 4.04
C TYR A 151 6.05 -7.38 5.33
N TYR A 152 5.08 -8.29 5.32
CA TYR A 152 4.75 -9.12 6.48
C TYR A 152 5.97 -9.90 6.99
N ALA A 153 6.72 -10.54 6.10
CA ALA A 153 7.88 -11.32 6.49
C ALA A 153 9.00 -10.46 7.09
N ARG A 154 9.35 -9.33 6.45
CA ARG A 154 10.41 -8.43 6.90
C ARG A 154 10.07 -7.75 8.22
N VAL A 155 8.88 -7.16 8.31
CA VAL A 155 8.45 -6.42 9.51
C VAL A 155 8.26 -7.37 10.68
N LYS A 156 7.65 -8.53 10.47
CA LYS A 156 7.50 -9.53 11.54
C LYS A 156 8.85 -9.99 12.10
N ALA A 157 9.83 -10.25 11.24
CA ALA A 157 11.17 -10.65 11.68
C ALA A 157 11.83 -9.59 12.59
N VAL A 158 11.67 -8.31 12.26
CA VAL A 158 12.18 -7.20 13.09
C VAL A 158 11.44 -7.13 14.43
N MET A 159 10.11 -7.23 14.41
CA MET A 159 9.30 -7.18 15.60
C MET A 159 9.58 -8.34 16.56
N ASP A 160 9.76 -9.54 16.03
CA ASP A 160 10.06 -10.74 16.83
C ASP A 160 11.47 -10.68 17.42
N SER A 161 12.47 -10.16 16.68
CA SER A 161 13.85 -10.03 17.15
C SER A 161 14.03 -9.05 18.32
N LYS A 162 13.20 -7.99 18.38
CA LYS A 162 13.25 -6.98 19.44
C LYS A 162 12.53 -7.42 20.73
N HIS A 163 11.71 -8.45 20.67
CA HIS A 163 11.04 -9.02 21.87
C HIS A 163 11.86 -10.13 22.56
N SER A 164 12.92 -10.61 21.91
CA SER A 164 13.81 -11.64 22.47
C SER A 164 15.00 -11.08 23.26
N LYS A 165 15.03 -9.78 23.47
CA LYS A 165 15.99 -9.06 24.33
C LYS A 165 15.28 -8.42 25.51
#